data_7c2e71515f471911314ccf55c0e30912
#
_entry.id   7c2e71515f471911314ccf55c0e30912
#
_cell.length_a   1.000
_cell.length_b   1.000
_cell.length_c   1.000
_cell.angle_alpha   90.00
_cell.angle_beta   90.00
_cell.angle_gamma   90.00
#
_symmetry.space_group_name_H-M   'P 1'
#
loop_
_entity.id
_entity.type
_entity.pdbx_description
1 polymer ?
#
loop_
_entity_poly.entity_id
_entity_poly.type
_entity_poly.pdbx_seq_one_letter_code
_entity_poly.pdbx_strand_id
1 'polypeptide(L)'
;MIKAIDNRRSIRKYTSEEIPQEIIEEMIYAATLAPSAKNRQPWKFIVFKGAAKDELVQVMRQGIENEKETHVLMPEWAFAIPDAENTVRVMGEAPCLIVVLNTNGKTPFAAIDNEKRIVEICDSLSIGAAIENMILAATEHDLGTLWIANTCFAYNDIVEYLNTEDQLIGIVAVGHSAEAPAKRPRKRMTRIVEYRE
;
A
#
# COMPACT_ATOMS: atom_id res chain seq x y z
N MET A 1 9.76 -23.69 -3.93
CA MET A 1 9.08 -22.45 -3.47
C MET A 1 9.63 -21.30 -4.30
N ILE A 2 8.79 -20.34 -4.68
CA ILE A 2 9.22 -19.14 -5.44
C ILE A 2 10.09 -18.28 -4.52
N LYS A 3 11.31 -17.92 -4.98
CA LYS A 3 12.31 -17.22 -4.15
C LYS A 3 11.83 -15.87 -3.65
N ALA A 4 11.18 -15.07 -4.50
CA ALA A 4 10.65 -13.78 -4.10
C ALA A 4 9.69 -13.88 -2.91
N ILE A 5 8.79 -14.87 -2.90
CA ILE A 5 7.87 -15.10 -1.78
C ILE A 5 8.62 -15.40 -0.48
N ASP A 6 9.69 -16.22 -0.56
CA ASP A 6 10.49 -16.57 0.61
C ASP A 6 11.38 -15.41 1.09
N ASN A 7 11.90 -14.60 0.18
CA ASN A 7 12.85 -13.52 0.48
C ASN A 7 12.20 -12.20 0.84
N ARG A 8 11.00 -11.92 0.29
CA ARG A 8 10.31 -10.64 0.52
C ARG A 8 10.19 -10.30 2.01
N ARG A 9 10.55 -9.08 2.34
CA ARG A 9 10.38 -8.48 3.68
C ARG A 9 9.71 -7.12 3.56
N SER A 10 9.04 -6.69 4.62
CA SER A 10 8.63 -5.31 4.76
C SER A 10 9.82 -4.48 5.18
N ILE A 11 10.30 -3.61 4.31
CA ILE A 11 11.48 -2.76 4.49
C ILE A 11 11.03 -1.38 4.93
N ARG A 12 11.71 -0.82 5.94
CA ARG A 12 11.38 0.47 6.56
C ARG A 12 12.57 1.42 6.65
N LYS A 13 13.70 1.03 6.03
CA LYS A 13 14.89 1.88 5.85
C LYS A 13 15.39 1.72 4.44
N TYR A 14 15.64 2.83 3.78
CA TYR A 14 16.06 2.87 2.39
C TYR A 14 17.34 3.66 2.23
N THR A 15 18.09 3.36 1.16
CA THR A 15 19.15 4.24 0.68
C THR A 15 18.54 5.35 -0.18
N SER A 16 19.31 6.40 -0.46
CA SER A 16 18.89 7.47 -1.36
C SER A 16 19.07 7.13 -2.83
N GLU A 17 19.47 5.91 -3.16
CA GLU A 17 19.68 5.47 -4.54
C GLU A 17 18.35 5.44 -5.29
N GLU A 18 18.34 6.07 -6.47
CA GLU A 18 17.15 6.12 -7.30
C GLU A 18 16.88 4.79 -8.01
N ILE A 19 15.60 4.53 -8.27
CA ILE A 19 15.16 3.35 -9.00
C ILE A 19 14.99 3.73 -10.48
N PRO A 20 15.61 2.99 -11.43
CA PRO A 20 15.36 3.16 -12.85
C PRO A 20 13.87 3.07 -13.18
N GLN A 21 13.41 3.90 -14.11
CA GLN A 21 12.00 3.96 -14.48
C GLN A 21 11.52 2.62 -15.07
N GLU A 22 12.35 1.94 -15.81
CA GLU A 22 12.06 0.65 -16.44
C GLU A 22 11.71 -0.41 -15.38
N ILE A 23 12.42 -0.42 -14.25
CA ILE A 23 12.12 -1.34 -13.15
C ILE A 23 10.77 -1.02 -12.51
N ILE A 24 10.44 0.26 -12.33
CA ILE A 24 9.13 0.68 -11.81
C ILE A 24 8.02 0.24 -12.77
N GLU A 25 8.23 0.40 -14.08
CA GLU A 25 7.29 -0.03 -15.11
C GLU A 25 7.10 -1.55 -15.11
N GLU A 26 8.17 -2.34 -14.96
CA GLU A 26 8.10 -3.80 -14.83
C GLU A 26 7.30 -4.22 -13.59
N MET A 27 7.52 -3.56 -12.45
CA MET A 27 6.75 -3.81 -11.22
C MET A 27 5.26 -3.52 -11.41
N ILE A 28 4.91 -2.40 -12.06
CA ILE A 28 3.52 -2.04 -12.35
C ILE A 28 2.92 -3.03 -13.36
N TYR A 29 3.68 -3.42 -14.39
CA TYR A 29 3.23 -4.44 -15.32
C TYR A 29 2.94 -5.77 -14.62
N ALA A 30 3.81 -6.22 -13.73
CA ALA A 30 3.58 -7.42 -12.91
C ALA A 30 2.28 -7.30 -12.08
N ALA A 31 2.00 -6.12 -11.52
CA ALA A 31 0.75 -5.85 -10.83
C ALA A 31 -0.47 -6.06 -11.74
N THR A 32 -0.41 -5.61 -12.99
CA THR A 32 -1.54 -5.75 -13.94
C THR A 32 -1.83 -7.19 -14.35
N LEU A 33 -0.90 -8.12 -14.14
CA LEU A 33 -1.08 -9.55 -14.40
C LEU A 33 -1.86 -10.28 -13.31
N ALA A 34 -2.21 -9.59 -12.22
CA ALA A 34 -3.04 -10.17 -11.17
C ALA A 34 -4.44 -10.52 -11.68
N PRO A 35 -5.06 -11.61 -11.18
CA PRO A 35 -6.45 -11.89 -11.47
C PRO A 35 -7.36 -10.84 -10.83
N SER A 36 -8.46 -10.51 -11.51
CA SER A 36 -9.48 -9.64 -10.94
C SER A 36 -10.89 -10.18 -11.21
N ALA A 37 -11.81 -9.92 -10.29
CA ALA A 37 -13.20 -10.37 -10.41
C ALA A 37 -13.82 -9.88 -11.73
N LYS A 38 -14.26 -10.80 -12.60
CA LYS A 38 -14.78 -10.50 -13.94
C LYS A 38 -13.83 -9.68 -14.83
N ASN A 39 -12.53 -9.79 -14.58
CA ASN A 39 -11.48 -9.02 -15.26
C ASN A 39 -11.72 -7.49 -15.21
N ARG A 40 -12.26 -6.99 -14.10
CA ARG A 40 -12.57 -5.55 -13.95
C ARG A 40 -11.33 -4.68 -13.87
N GLN A 41 -10.19 -5.23 -13.41
CA GLN A 41 -8.92 -4.53 -13.29
C GLN A 41 -9.06 -3.17 -12.58
N PRO A 42 -9.57 -3.16 -11.33
CA PRO A 42 -10.05 -1.96 -10.66
C PRO A 42 -8.93 -1.05 -10.11
N TRP A 43 -7.71 -1.36 -10.41
CA TRP A 43 -6.53 -0.66 -9.92
C TRP A 43 -6.13 0.53 -10.79
N LYS A 44 -5.64 1.57 -10.12
CA LYS A 44 -4.90 2.67 -10.72
C LYS A 44 -3.68 2.93 -9.86
N PHE A 45 -2.54 3.12 -10.50
CA PHE A 45 -1.27 3.39 -9.83
C PHE A 45 -0.79 4.79 -10.17
N ILE A 46 -0.36 5.56 -9.16
CA ILE A 46 0.25 6.87 -9.34
C ILE A 46 1.63 6.83 -8.71
N VAL A 47 2.67 7.07 -9.53
CA VAL A 47 4.07 7.02 -9.11
C VAL A 47 4.54 8.40 -8.70
N PHE A 48 5.11 8.50 -7.50
CA PHE A 48 5.66 9.71 -6.93
C PHE A 48 7.17 9.55 -6.72
N LYS A 49 7.96 10.50 -7.25
CA LYS A 49 9.41 10.61 -7.09
C LYS A 49 9.80 12.06 -6.85
N GLY A 50 11.00 12.31 -6.33
CA GLY A 50 11.55 13.66 -6.15
C GLY A 50 10.60 14.60 -5.39
N ALA A 51 10.45 15.83 -5.83
CA ALA A 51 9.66 16.85 -5.15
C ALA A 51 8.19 16.46 -4.95
N ALA A 52 7.55 15.84 -5.94
CA ALA A 52 6.15 15.39 -5.81
C ALA A 52 5.99 14.33 -4.70
N LYS A 53 6.99 13.44 -4.53
CA LYS A 53 7.01 12.50 -3.41
C LYS A 53 7.10 13.23 -2.08
N ASP A 54 7.96 14.24 -1.98
CA ASP A 54 8.13 15.01 -0.75
C ASP A 54 6.85 15.78 -0.40
N GLU A 55 6.15 16.32 -1.39
CA GLU A 55 4.82 16.93 -1.19
C GLU A 55 3.81 15.92 -0.64
N LEU A 56 3.70 14.73 -1.23
CA LEU A 56 2.81 13.68 -0.73
C LEU A 56 3.13 13.28 0.73
N VAL A 57 4.41 13.24 1.09
CA VAL A 57 4.86 12.97 2.47
C VAL A 57 4.39 14.08 3.42
N GLN A 58 4.41 15.34 3.01
CA GLN A 58 3.90 16.45 3.81
C GLN A 58 2.38 16.40 3.95
N VAL A 59 1.66 16.06 2.88
CA VAL A 59 0.20 15.85 2.93
C VAL A 59 -0.16 14.74 3.93
N MET A 60 0.53 13.59 3.86
CA MET A 60 0.33 12.51 4.82
C MET A 60 0.60 12.94 6.26
N ARG A 61 1.68 13.72 6.48
CA ARG A 61 2.02 14.26 7.80
C ARG A 61 0.92 15.17 8.33
N GLN A 62 0.48 16.13 7.53
CA GLN A 62 -0.55 17.08 7.93
C GLN A 62 -1.88 16.39 8.25
N GLY A 63 -2.28 15.42 7.43
CA GLY A 63 -3.50 14.65 7.68
C GLY A 63 -3.44 13.85 8.99
N ILE A 64 -2.29 13.25 9.33
CA ILE A 64 -2.10 12.57 10.62
C ILE A 64 -2.15 13.56 11.79
N GLU A 65 -1.56 14.74 11.66
CA GLU A 65 -1.63 15.78 12.69
C GLU A 65 -3.07 16.25 12.90
N ASN A 66 -3.81 16.47 11.80
CA ASN A 66 -5.24 16.81 11.86
C ASN A 66 -6.06 15.72 12.56
N GLU A 67 -5.83 14.45 12.21
CA GLU A 67 -6.55 13.32 12.84
C GLU A 67 -6.19 13.16 14.32
N LYS A 68 -4.93 13.42 14.70
CA LYS A 68 -4.48 13.40 16.10
C LYS A 68 -5.20 14.43 16.97
N GLU A 69 -5.55 15.58 16.40
CA GLU A 69 -6.29 16.65 17.09
C GLU A 69 -7.80 16.41 17.08
N THR A 70 -8.33 15.90 15.98
CA THR A 70 -9.78 15.87 15.73
C THR A 70 -10.43 14.52 15.98
N HIS A 71 -9.69 13.40 15.80
CA HIS A 71 -10.18 12.01 15.91
C HIS A 71 -11.47 11.75 15.08
N VAL A 72 -11.56 12.33 13.87
CA VAL A 72 -12.77 12.26 13.03
C VAL A 72 -12.82 11.00 12.18
N LEU A 73 -11.68 10.57 11.62
CA LEU A 73 -11.64 9.42 10.71
C LEU A 73 -11.58 8.08 11.44
N MET A 74 -10.71 8.00 12.47
CA MET A 74 -10.41 6.75 13.15
C MET A 74 -10.36 6.90 14.68
N PRO A 75 -11.44 7.36 15.33
CA PRO A 75 -11.44 7.70 16.76
C PRO A 75 -11.03 6.54 17.68
N GLU A 76 -11.47 5.31 17.36
CA GLU A 76 -11.14 4.12 18.15
C GLU A 76 -9.71 3.61 17.92
N TRP A 77 -9.02 4.14 16.89
CA TRP A 77 -7.68 3.72 16.49
C TRP A 77 -6.60 4.74 16.82
N ALA A 78 -6.91 5.74 17.66
CA ALA A 78 -5.95 6.78 18.07
C ALA A 78 -4.62 6.21 18.61
N PHE A 79 -4.66 5.02 19.23
CA PHE A 79 -3.46 4.31 19.69
C PHE A 79 -2.48 3.93 18.57
N ALA A 80 -2.91 3.90 17.33
CA ALA A 80 -2.09 3.56 16.16
C ALA A 80 -1.47 4.78 15.46
N ILE A 81 -1.78 6.02 15.90
CA ILE A 81 -1.20 7.26 15.37
C ILE A 81 0.34 7.25 15.44
N PRO A 82 1.02 6.81 16.52
CA PRO A 82 2.49 6.74 16.54
C PRO A 82 3.09 5.83 15.45
N ASP A 83 2.38 4.77 15.05
CA ASP A 83 2.80 3.93 13.92
C ASP A 83 2.63 4.66 12.58
N ALA A 84 1.56 5.44 12.43
CA ALA A 84 1.34 6.28 11.25
C ALA A 84 2.40 7.39 11.13
N GLU A 85 2.77 8.05 12.23
CA GLU A 85 3.87 9.03 12.29
C GLU A 85 5.21 8.38 11.87
N ASN A 86 5.51 7.16 12.37
CA ASN A 86 6.69 6.43 11.91
C ASN A 86 6.62 6.09 10.41
N THR A 87 5.43 5.82 9.88
CA THR A 87 5.23 5.56 8.45
C THR A 87 5.58 6.78 7.59
N VAL A 88 5.26 8.01 8.04
CA VAL A 88 5.67 9.25 7.36
C VAL A 88 7.20 9.32 7.22
N ARG A 89 7.95 8.93 8.24
CA ARG A 89 9.42 8.84 8.17
C ARG A 89 9.85 7.83 7.10
N VAL A 90 9.26 6.65 7.08
CA VAL A 90 9.56 5.60 6.09
C VAL A 90 9.27 6.08 4.66
N MET A 91 8.13 6.77 4.45
CA MET A 91 7.79 7.37 3.15
C MET A 91 8.82 8.42 2.73
N GLY A 92 9.31 9.24 3.67
CA GLY A 92 10.34 10.25 3.40
C GLY A 92 11.67 9.65 2.97
N GLU A 93 12.07 8.51 3.55
CA GLU A 93 13.33 7.82 3.22
C GLU A 93 13.26 7.09 1.87
N ALA A 94 12.09 6.59 1.45
CA ALA A 94 11.95 5.85 0.21
C ALA A 94 12.11 6.78 -1.01
N PRO A 95 12.89 6.39 -2.05
CA PRO A 95 13.06 7.19 -3.27
C PRO A 95 11.81 7.20 -4.14
N CYS A 96 10.92 6.23 -4.00
CA CYS A 96 9.70 6.10 -4.79
C CYS A 96 8.52 5.67 -3.91
N LEU A 97 7.36 6.31 -4.14
CA LEU A 97 6.07 5.94 -3.57
C LEU A 97 5.09 5.64 -4.71
N ILE A 98 4.35 4.54 -4.60
CA ILE A 98 3.30 4.19 -5.56
C ILE A 98 1.97 4.20 -4.81
N VAL A 99 1.14 5.20 -5.10
CA VAL A 99 -0.23 5.28 -4.60
C VAL A 99 -1.08 4.29 -5.37
N VAL A 100 -1.91 3.54 -4.65
CA VAL A 100 -2.81 2.52 -5.21
C VAL A 100 -4.25 2.92 -4.94
N LEU A 101 -5.03 3.05 -6.00
CA LEU A 101 -6.43 3.45 -5.97
C LEU A 101 -7.31 2.32 -6.51
N ASN A 102 -8.56 2.27 -6.02
CA ASN A 102 -9.65 1.49 -6.58
C ASN A 102 -10.57 2.42 -7.38
N THR A 103 -10.59 2.27 -8.69
CA THR A 103 -11.37 3.12 -9.62
C THR A 103 -12.88 2.90 -9.53
N ASN A 104 -13.33 1.82 -8.91
CA ASN A 104 -14.74 1.49 -8.69
C ASN A 104 -15.19 1.76 -7.25
N GLY A 105 -14.24 2.03 -6.35
CA GLY A 105 -14.50 2.24 -4.92
C GLY A 105 -14.88 3.67 -4.60
N LYS A 106 -15.49 3.83 -3.44
CA LYS A 106 -15.75 5.13 -2.82
C LYS A 106 -15.01 5.20 -1.48
N THR A 107 -15.04 6.37 -0.84
CA THR A 107 -14.42 6.50 0.49
C THR A 107 -14.90 5.39 1.44
N PRO A 108 -13.99 4.76 2.22
CA PRO A 108 -14.36 3.70 3.16
C PRO A 108 -15.23 4.21 4.31
N PHE A 109 -15.34 5.53 4.50
CA PHE A 109 -16.13 6.18 5.53
C PHE A 109 -17.59 6.42 5.12
N ALA A 110 -17.95 6.17 3.85
CA ALA A 110 -19.33 6.28 3.37
C ALA A 110 -20.11 4.98 3.60
N ALA A 111 -21.38 5.11 3.96
CA ALA A 111 -22.29 3.99 3.95
C ALA A 111 -22.59 3.57 2.51
N ILE A 112 -22.54 2.28 2.22
CA ILE A 112 -22.89 1.70 0.93
C ILE A 112 -23.86 0.53 1.12
N ASP A 113 -24.64 0.21 0.06
CA ASP A 113 -25.52 -0.95 0.04
C ASP A 113 -24.75 -2.29 -0.03
N ASN A 114 -25.46 -3.41 0.17
CA ASN A 114 -24.85 -4.73 0.23
C ASN A 114 -24.20 -5.13 -1.10
N GLU A 115 -24.81 -4.81 -2.24
CA GLU A 115 -24.28 -5.14 -3.56
C GLU A 115 -22.96 -4.41 -3.81
N LYS A 116 -22.89 -3.11 -3.51
CA LYS A 116 -21.67 -2.31 -3.60
C LYS A 116 -20.60 -2.82 -2.64
N ARG A 117 -20.98 -3.21 -1.41
CA ARG A 117 -20.05 -3.80 -0.45
C ARG A 117 -19.39 -5.08 -0.98
N ILE A 118 -20.16 -5.97 -1.61
CA ILE A 118 -19.62 -7.19 -2.22
C ILE A 118 -18.65 -6.86 -3.37
N VAL A 119 -19.01 -5.89 -4.23
CA VAL A 119 -18.12 -5.43 -5.31
C VAL A 119 -16.83 -4.86 -4.73
N GLU A 120 -16.91 -3.98 -3.74
CA GLU A 120 -15.76 -3.37 -3.08
C GLU A 120 -14.81 -4.42 -2.47
N ILE A 121 -15.36 -5.45 -1.80
CA ILE A 121 -14.56 -6.56 -1.27
C ILE A 121 -13.84 -7.29 -2.40
N CYS A 122 -14.54 -7.64 -3.50
CA CYS A 122 -13.94 -8.32 -4.64
C CYS A 122 -12.83 -7.49 -5.29
N ASP A 123 -13.05 -6.18 -5.42
CA ASP A 123 -12.07 -5.27 -6.01
C ASP A 123 -10.86 -5.08 -5.09
N SER A 124 -11.08 -4.92 -3.79
CA SER A 124 -10.00 -4.85 -2.79
C SER A 124 -9.13 -6.11 -2.77
N LEU A 125 -9.72 -7.30 -2.88
CA LEU A 125 -8.99 -8.56 -3.00
C LEU A 125 -8.18 -8.63 -4.29
N SER A 126 -8.75 -8.17 -5.41
CA SER A 126 -8.06 -8.10 -6.71
C SER A 126 -6.87 -7.14 -6.67
N ILE A 127 -7.06 -5.97 -6.06
CA ILE A 127 -5.98 -4.98 -5.87
C ILE A 127 -4.91 -5.51 -4.91
N GLY A 128 -5.29 -6.23 -3.85
CA GLY A 128 -4.35 -6.90 -2.96
C GLY A 128 -3.46 -7.90 -3.70
N ALA A 129 -4.01 -8.66 -4.65
CA ALA A 129 -3.24 -9.55 -5.51
C ALA A 129 -2.29 -8.77 -6.44
N ALA A 130 -2.75 -7.63 -6.99
CA ALA A 130 -1.92 -6.76 -7.82
C ALA A 130 -0.75 -6.16 -7.03
N ILE A 131 -0.99 -5.67 -5.81
CA ILE A 131 0.07 -5.18 -4.93
C ILE A 131 1.07 -6.29 -4.60
N GLU A 132 0.61 -7.51 -4.30
CA GLU A 132 1.54 -8.62 -4.01
C GLU A 132 2.41 -8.94 -5.23
N ASN A 133 1.86 -9.00 -6.46
CA ASN A 133 2.65 -9.17 -7.67
C ASN A 133 3.72 -8.08 -7.81
N MET A 134 3.34 -6.81 -7.59
CA MET A 134 4.25 -5.66 -7.64
C MET A 134 5.43 -5.81 -6.67
N ILE A 135 5.14 -6.15 -5.41
CA ILE A 135 6.19 -6.26 -4.38
C ILE A 135 7.05 -7.52 -4.54
N LEU A 136 6.51 -8.57 -5.16
CA LEU A 136 7.32 -9.74 -5.54
C LEU A 136 8.25 -9.42 -6.70
N ALA A 137 7.77 -8.69 -7.72
CA ALA A 137 8.62 -8.21 -8.82
C ALA A 137 9.74 -7.28 -8.29
N ALA A 138 9.43 -6.35 -7.38
CA ALA A 138 10.44 -5.55 -6.70
C ALA A 138 11.51 -6.40 -6.02
N THR A 139 11.10 -7.50 -5.36
CA THR A 139 12.02 -8.42 -4.68
C THR A 139 12.94 -9.16 -5.65
N GLU A 140 12.50 -9.48 -6.86
CA GLU A 140 13.36 -10.07 -7.91
C GLU A 140 14.41 -9.09 -8.45
N HIS A 141 14.16 -7.78 -8.31
CA HIS A 141 15.11 -6.70 -8.61
C HIS A 141 15.94 -6.25 -7.38
N ASP A 142 15.99 -7.06 -6.32
CA ASP A 142 16.67 -6.74 -5.06
C ASP A 142 16.20 -5.44 -4.38
N LEU A 143 14.97 -4.99 -4.70
CA LEU A 143 14.36 -3.83 -4.06
C LEU A 143 13.58 -4.21 -2.81
N GLY A 144 13.63 -3.32 -1.83
CA GLY A 144 12.81 -3.38 -0.64
C GLY A 144 11.47 -2.65 -0.82
N THR A 145 10.42 -3.19 -0.21
CA THR A 145 9.09 -2.57 -0.26
C THR A 145 8.41 -2.54 1.11
N LEU A 146 7.54 -1.55 1.29
CA LEU A 146 6.58 -1.50 2.39
C LEU A 146 5.19 -1.21 1.84
N TRP A 147 4.25 -2.12 2.03
CA TRP A 147 2.83 -1.84 1.80
C TRP A 147 2.27 -1.09 3.00
N ILE A 148 1.83 0.15 2.77
CA ILE A 148 1.34 1.10 3.75
C ILE A 148 -0.19 1.15 3.66
N ALA A 149 -0.88 0.72 4.72
CA ALA A 149 -2.34 0.74 4.82
C ALA A 149 -2.85 1.79 5.82
N ASN A 150 -1.98 2.34 6.69
CA ASN A 150 -2.37 3.36 7.67
C ASN A 150 -2.52 4.78 7.09
N THR A 151 -2.61 4.89 5.76
CA THR A 151 -3.07 6.08 5.04
C THR A 151 -4.48 6.51 5.45
N CYS A 152 -5.24 5.64 6.13
CA CYS A 152 -6.57 5.95 6.64
C CYS A 152 -6.59 7.16 7.60
N PHE A 153 -5.50 7.43 8.33
CA PHE A 153 -5.38 8.60 9.20
C PHE A 153 -5.21 9.94 8.47
N ALA A 154 -4.88 9.90 7.18
CA ALA A 154 -4.74 11.09 6.33
C ALA A 154 -5.56 10.93 5.03
N TYR A 155 -6.62 10.12 5.08
CA TYR A 155 -7.36 9.70 3.89
C TYR A 155 -7.88 10.89 3.09
N ASN A 156 -8.58 11.81 3.74
CA ASN A 156 -9.21 12.95 3.07
C ASN A 156 -8.16 13.90 2.48
N ASP A 157 -7.09 14.19 3.24
CA ASP A 157 -6.00 15.08 2.79
C ASP A 157 -5.30 14.51 1.55
N ILE A 158 -5.04 13.19 1.52
CA ILE A 158 -4.40 12.53 0.38
C ILE A 158 -5.33 12.53 -0.84
N VAL A 159 -6.61 12.18 -0.68
CA VAL A 159 -7.58 12.13 -1.79
C VAL A 159 -7.83 13.52 -2.37
N GLU A 160 -7.89 14.57 -1.54
CA GLU A 160 -7.98 15.97 -1.96
C GLU A 160 -6.73 16.39 -2.76
N TYR A 161 -5.52 16.11 -2.23
CA TYR A 161 -4.26 16.39 -2.91
C TYR A 161 -4.17 15.68 -4.29
N LEU A 162 -4.65 14.44 -4.38
CA LEU A 162 -4.68 13.69 -5.63
C LEU A 162 -5.77 14.18 -6.61
N ASN A 163 -6.68 15.03 -6.14
CA ASN A 163 -7.85 15.50 -6.89
C ASN A 163 -8.62 14.33 -7.55
N THR A 164 -8.99 13.31 -6.76
CA THR A 164 -9.63 12.09 -7.25
C THR A 164 -10.84 11.72 -6.40
N GLU A 165 -11.81 11.05 -7.03
CA GLU A 165 -12.92 10.39 -6.33
C GLU A 165 -12.68 8.87 -6.13
N ASP A 166 -11.59 8.34 -6.68
CA ASP A 166 -11.22 6.94 -6.56
C ASP A 166 -10.88 6.60 -5.10
N GLN A 167 -11.20 5.40 -4.66
CA GLN A 167 -10.90 4.95 -3.31
C GLN A 167 -9.39 4.75 -3.11
N LEU A 168 -8.80 5.43 -2.14
CA LEU A 168 -7.42 5.18 -1.72
C LEU A 168 -7.33 3.82 -1.00
N ILE A 169 -6.55 2.90 -1.57
CA ILE A 169 -6.29 1.57 -0.97
C ILE A 169 -5.05 1.59 -0.10
N GLY A 170 -4.05 2.37 -0.48
CA GLY A 170 -2.81 2.52 0.27
C GLY A 170 -1.67 3.00 -0.60
N ILE A 171 -0.46 2.92 -0.06
CA ILE A 171 0.77 3.34 -0.72
C ILE A 171 1.79 2.21 -0.63
N VAL A 172 2.57 1.98 -1.69
CA VAL A 172 3.74 1.11 -1.66
C VAL A 172 4.99 1.99 -1.70
N ALA A 173 5.77 1.97 -0.62
CA ALA A 173 7.10 2.57 -0.60
C ALA A 173 8.11 1.58 -1.20
N VAL A 174 8.99 2.06 -2.08
CA VAL A 174 9.95 1.23 -2.84
C VAL A 174 11.32 1.90 -2.82
N GLY A 175 12.39 1.11 -2.65
CA GLY A 175 13.76 1.58 -2.69
C GLY A 175 14.78 0.48 -2.44
N HIS A 176 16.06 0.78 -2.59
CA HIS A 176 17.12 -0.13 -2.16
C HIS A 176 17.15 -0.21 -0.62
N SER A 177 17.14 -1.45 -0.10
CA SER A 177 17.04 -1.68 1.34
C SER A 177 18.31 -1.27 2.08
N ALA A 178 18.19 -0.44 3.12
CA ALA A 178 19.25 -0.14 4.09
C ALA A 178 19.16 -0.99 5.37
N GLU A 179 18.36 -2.07 5.35
CA GLU A 179 18.20 -3.02 6.45
C GLU A 179 17.97 -4.44 5.94
N ALA A 180 18.21 -5.43 6.78
CA ALA A 180 17.97 -6.85 6.49
C ALA A 180 17.14 -7.49 7.61
N PRO A 181 15.83 -7.21 7.69
CA PRO A 181 15.00 -7.70 8.78
C PRO A 181 14.80 -9.22 8.71
N ALA A 182 14.81 -9.86 9.87
CA ALA A 182 14.55 -11.29 9.99
C ALA A 182 13.12 -11.66 9.54
N LYS A 183 12.94 -12.92 9.16
CA LYS A 183 11.60 -13.48 8.88
C LYS A 183 10.69 -13.34 10.09
N ARG A 184 9.50 -12.80 9.87
CA ARG A 184 8.47 -12.80 10.91
C ARG A 184 7.85 -14.20 11.06
N PRO A 185 7.50 -14.63 12.28
CA PRO A 185 6.86 -15.93 12.51
C PRO A 185 5.53 -16.04 11.75
N ARG A 186 5.17 -17.25 11.39
CA ARG A 186 3.89 -17.59 10.77
C ARG A 186 3.11 -18.55 11.67
N LYS A 187 1.80 -18.49 11.56
CA LYS A 187 0.93 -19.47 12.23
C LYS A 187 1.27 -20.87 11.72
N ARG A 188 1.18 -21.88 12.59
CA ARG A 188 1.35 -23.29 12.18
C ARG A 188 0.25 -23.69 11.19
N MET A 189 0.59 -24.52 10.21
CA MET A 189 -0.36 -25.00 9.19
C MET A 189 -1.60 -25.63 9.82
N THR A 190 -1.45 -26.37 10.90
CA THR A 190 -2.55 -26.99 11.66
C THR A 190 -3.57 -26.00 12.26
N ARG A 191 -3.24 -24.70 12.28
CA ARG A 191 -4.17 -23.64 12.76
C ARG A 191 -4.89 -22.90 11.63
N ILE A 192 -4.49 -23.13 10.39
CA ILE A 192 -4.97 -22.35 9.23
C ILE A 192 -5.46 -23.25 8.09
N VAL A 193 -5.27 -24.56 8.21
CA VAL A 193 -5.71 -25.55 7.20
C VAL A 193 -6.56 -26.61 7.90
N GLU A 194 -7.71 -26.89 7.33
CA GLU A 194 -8.58 -28.01 7.66
C GLU A 194 -8.74 -28.88 6.40
N TYR A 195 -8.52 -30.18 6.54
CA TYR A 195 -8.75 -31.17 5.48
C TYR A 195 -10.08 -31.88 5.76
N ARG A 196 -10.96 -31.93 4.77
CA ARG A 196 -12.20 -32.69 4.79
C ARG A 196 -12.15 -33.70 3.68
N GLU A 197 -12.26 -34.99 4.04
CA GLU A 197 -12.22 -36.14 3.15
C GLU A 197 -13.59 -36.83 3.12
#